data_ed9c6cc17142c010d4f87f4f8702b066
#
_entry.id   ed9c6cc17142c010d4f87f4f8702b066
#
_cell.length_a   1.000
_cell.length_b   1.000
_cell.length_c   1.000
_cell.angle_alpha   90.00
_cell.angle_beta   90.00
_cell.angle_gamma   90.00
#
_symmetry.space_group_name_H-M   'P 1'
#
loop_
_entity.id
_entity.type
_entity.pdbx_description
1 polymer ?
#
loop_
_entity_poly.entity_id
_entity_poly.type
_entity_poly.pdbx_seq_one_letter_code
_entity_poly.pdbx_strand_id
1 'polypeptide(L)'
;MEFMDGICKTRECAWDVLLSESMKDQEATVEGAIHSIRNMGDVAFVILRKKEGLFQTVYENDKTNVSIHDLKEAMCVRLTGTLHEEERAPHGRELRISHVEILSSPAEPLPLAIDKWNLNTSLEAKLNYRPIALRNVQERAKFKIQEALVRAFRDYLYEKGFTEIHTPKIGARGAEGGANLFKLSYFHKPAVLAQSPQFYKQMMVGVFDRVFETGPVFRAEKHNTKRHLNEYTSLDFEMGYINGFEDIMEMETGFLQYAVELLKKDYAHELSILKVELPKVDKIPAVRFDKAKELVAEKYKRKIRNPYDLEPEEEALIGRYFKEEYDADFVFVTHYPSKKRPFYAMDDPADEKFTLSFDLLFKGLEVTTGGQRIHDYQMLKDKIAARGMDEEGMEQYLDTFKHGMPPHGGLGIGLERLTMQILGEENVRETCLFPRDMNRLEP
;
A
#
# COMPACT_ATOMS: atom_id res chain seq x y z
N MET A 1 -10.49 -45.09 1.26
CA MET A 1 -10.07 -43.71 0.98
C MET A 1 -10.01 -42.99 2.31
N GLU A 2 -8.81 -42.66 2.79
CA GLU A 2 -8.64 -41.90 4.03
C GLU A 2 -8.59 -40.42 3.69
N PHE A 3 -9.43 -39.64 4.34
CA PHE A 3 -9.38 -38.18 4.21
C PHE A 3 -8.35 -37.63 5.19
N MET A 4 -7.48 -36.75 4.74
CA MET A 4 -6.55 -36.04 5.60
C MET A 4 -7.35 -35.04 6.45
N ASP A 5 -7.69 -35.43 7.66
CA ASP A 5 -8.37 -34.58 8.63
C ASP A 5 -7.36 -33.99 9.61
N GLY A 6 -7.42 -32.69 9.83
CA GLY A 6 -6.65 -31.98 10.85
C GLY A 6 -5.16 -31.82 10.59
N ILE A 7 -4.76 -31.55 9.34
CA ILE A 7 -3.36 -31.33 8.91
C ILE A 7 -2.65 -30.23 9.71
N CYS A 8 -3.38 -29.25 10.20
CA CYS A 8 -2.84 -28.05 10.85
C CYS A 8 -3.24 -27.92 12.32
N LYS A 9 -3.31 -29.03 13.06
CA LYS A 9 -3.48 -28.92 14.51
C LYS A 9 -2.21 -28.35 15.13
N THR A 10 -2.27 -27.07 15.51
CA THR A 10 -1.21 -26.48 16.33
C THR A 10 -1.28 -27.07 17.74
N ARG A 11 -0.15 -27.25 18.38
CA ARG A 11 -0.07 -27.63 19.80
C ARG A 11 -0.10 -26.41 20.70
N GLU A 12 0.02 -25.21 20.12
CA GLU A 12 0.01 -23.96 20.87
C GLU A 12 -1.41 -23.55 21.28
N CYS A 13 -1.48 -22.89 22.42
CA CYS A 13 -2.67 -22.21 22.89
C CYS A 13 -2.99 -21.02 21.97
N ALA A 14 -4.26 -20.86 21.58
CA ALA A 14 -4.68 -19.71 20.78
C ALA A 14 -4.50 -18.40 21.56
N TRP A 15 -4.20 -17.32 20.84
CA TRP A 15 -3.81 -16.04 21.45
C TRP A 15 -4.88 -15.45 22.38
N ASP A 16 -6.14 -15.48 21.97
CA ASP A 16 -7.28 -15.03 22.76
C ASP A 16 -7.52 -15.89 24.00
N VAL A 17 -7.32 -17.20 23.88
CA VAL A 17 -7.38 -18.14 25.00
C VAL A 17 -6.22 -17.90 25.96
N LEU A 18 -5.00 -17.72 25.44
CA LEU A 18 -3.80 -17.43 26.23
C LEU A 18 -3.96 -16.19 27.12
N LEU A 19 -4.67 -15.18 26.63
CA LEU A 19 -4.94 -13.93 27.34
C LEU A 19 -6.23 -13.95 28.20
N SER A 20 -7.00 -15.04 28.14
CA SER A 20 -8.25 -15.15 28.91
C SER A 20 -8.03 -15.35 30.42
N GLU A 21 -8.96 -14.87 31.24
CA GLU A 21 -8.94 -15.06 32.70
C GLU A 21 -8.93 -16.53 33.11
N SER A 22 -9.56 -17.40 32.32
CA SER A 22 -9.64 -18.85 32.58
C SER A 22 -8.27 -19.53 32.53
N MET A 23 -7.26 -18.92 31.91
CA MET A 23 -5.92 -19.47 31.76
C MET A 23 -4.96 -19.04 32.87
N LYS A 24 -5.38 -18.21 33.82
CA LYS A 24 -4.58 -17.84 34.98
C LYS A 24 -4.13 -19.07 35.77
N ASP A 25 -2.85 -19.17 36.04
CA ASP A 25 -2.19 -20.28 36.75
C ASP A 25 -2.39 -21.65 36.09
N GLN A 26 -2.79 -21.68 34.82
CA GLN A 26 -2.91 -22.91 34.04
C GLN A 26 -1.68 -23.16 33.19
N GLU A 27 -1.45 -24.41 32.85
CA GLU A 27 -0.41 -24.79 31.91
C GLU A 27 -0.81 -24.38 30.50
N ALA A 28 0.13 -23.78 29.78
CA ALA A 28 -0.03 -23.38 28.39
C ALA A 28 1.22 -23.69 27.57
N THR A 29 1.01 -23.89 26.26
CA THR A 29 2.09 -24.04 25.29
C THR A 29 2.02 -22.88 24.29
N VAL A 30 3.15 -22.25 24.03
CA VAL A 30 3.30 -21.14 23.06
C VAL A 30 4.44 -21.45 22.09
N GLU A 31 4.25 -21.11 20.83
CA GLU A 31 5.26 -21.21 19.77
C GLU A 31 5.66 -19.81 19.31
N GLY A 32 6.92 -19.63 18.98
CA GLY A 32 7.42 -18.35 18.46
C GLY A 32 8.91 -18.35 18.20
N ALA A 33 9.37 -17.26 17.58
CA ALA A 33 10.80 -17.01 17.47
C ALA A 33 11.29 -16.14 18.64
N ILE A 34 12.40 -16.49 19.24
CA ILE A 34 13.02 -15.68 20.29
C ILE A 34 13.41 -14.32 19.70
N HIS A 35 12.77 -13.27 20.17
CA HIS A 35 13.00 -11.90 19.74
C HIS A 35 14.15 -11.26 20.46
N SER A 36 14.21 -11.46 21.78
CA SER A 36 15.30 -11.01 22.63
C SER A 36 15.38 -11.85 23.90
N ILE A 37 16.57 -11.89 24.50
CA ILE A 37 16.84 -12.53 25.79
C ILE A 37 17.45 -11.47 26.70
N ARG A 38 16.82 -11.27 27.86
CA ARG A 38 17.36 -10.41 28.92
C ARG A 38 17.71 -11.25 30.12
N ASN A 39 18.99 -11.64 30.21
CA ASN A 39 19.49 -12.45 31.30
C ASN A 39 19.79 -11.58 32.55
N MET A 40 19.20 -11.95 33.69
CA MET A 40 19.34 -11.28 34.98
C MET A 40 20.02 -12.17 36.02
N GLY A 41 20.68 -13.23 35.59
CA GLY A 41 21.32 -14.22 36.47
C GLY A 41 20.45 -15.48 36.61
N ASP A 42 19.83 -15.67 37.78
CA ASP A 42 18.97 -16.84 38.02
C ASP A 42 17.66 -16.83 37.24
N VAL A 43 17.27 -15.67 36.74
CA VAL A 43 16.05 -15.45 35.93
C VAL A 43 16.42 -14.77 34.64
N ALA A 44 15.77 -15.17 33.54
CA ALA A 44 15.86 -14.45 32.28
C ALA A 44 14.49 -14.25 31.66
N PHE A 45 14.31 -13.09 31.04
CA PHE A 45 13.14 -12.83 30.20
C PHE A 45 13.45 -13.22 28.76
N VAL A 46 12.69 -14.19 28.25
CA VAL A 46 12.76 -14.64 26.87
C VAL A 46 11.52 -14.12 26.14
N ILE A 47 11.71 -13.12 25.31
CA ILE A 47 10.61 -12.50 24.59
C ILE A 47 10.38 -13.23 23.26
N LEU A 48 9.20 -13.76 23.06
CA LEU A 48 8.81 -14.39 21.80
C LEU A 48 8.16 -13.40 20.85
N ARG A 49 8.51 -13.47 19.58
CA ARG A 49 7.82 -12.80 18.49
C ARG A 49 6.84 -13.79 17.87
N LYS A 50 5.57 -13.39 17.88
CA LYS A 50 4.44 -14.10 17.29
C LYS A 50 3.79 -13.25 16.21
N LYS A 51 2.80 -13.78 15.51
CA LYS A 51 2.05 -13.02 14.50
C LYS A 51 1.22 -11.88 15.12
N GLU A 52 0.72 -12.08 16.34
CA GLU A 52 -0.09 -11.10 17.07
C GLU A 52 0.76 -10.00 17.74
N GLY A 53 2.02 -10.28 18.08
CA GLY A 53 2.87 -9.34 18.78
C GLY A 53 4.03 -10.01 19.52
N LEU A 54 4.56 -9.32 20.50
CA LEU A 54 5.57 -9.85 21.43
C LEU A 54 4.89 -10.46 22.65
N PHE A 55 5.38 -11.61 23.07
CA PHE A 55 4.91 -12.30 24.27
C PHE A 55 6.05 -12.55 25.24
N GLN A 56 5.88 -12.15 26.50
CA GLN A 56 6.89 -12.34 27.54
C GLN A 56 6.83 -13.75 28.11
N THR A 57 8.00 -14.37 28.19
CA THR A 57 8.17 -15.61 28.94
C THR A 57 9.33 -15.47 29.93
N VAL A 58 9.27 -16.19 31.03
CA VAL A 58 10.24 -16.16 32.12
C VAL A 58 10.92 -17.51 32.23
N TYR A 59 12.22 -17.49 32.04
CA TYR A 59 13.11 -18.60 32.31
C TYR A 59 13.64 -18.51 33.73
N GLU A 60 13.64 -19.61 34.47
CA GLU A 60 14.27 -19.74 35.78
C GLU A 60 15.27 -20.91 35.73
N ASN A 61 16.47 -20.69 36.31
CA ASN A 61 17.45 -21.76 36.42
C ASN A 61 16.87 -22.96 37.18
N ASP A 62 17.29 -24.16 36.80
CA ASP A 62 16.90 -25.45 37.41
C ASP A 62 15.41 -25.80 37.27
N LYS A 63 14.60 -24.96 36.61
CA LYS A 63 13.18 -25.24 36.37
C LYS A 63 12.84 -25.63 34.93
N THR A 64 13.84 -25.60 34.04
CA THR A 64 13.69 -25.95 32.63
C THR A 64 14.64 -27.09 32.24
N ASN A 65 14.32 -27.72 31.11
CA ASN A 65 15.11 -28.82 30.55
C ASN A 65 16.33 -28.38 29.71
N VAL A 66 16.56 -27.07 29.54
CA VAL A 66 17.68 -26.50 28.78
C VAL A 66 18.37 -25.38 29.57
N SER A 67 19.63 -25.15 29.30
CA SER A 67 20.36 -23.99 29.86
C SER A 67 20.00 -22.71 29.12
N ILE A 68 19.97 -21.58 29.83
CA ILE A 68 19.77 -20.26 29.19
C ILE A 68 20.85 -19.96 28.17
N HIS A 69 22.08 -20.50 28.35
CA HIS A 69 23.20 -20.32 27.43
C HIS A 69 23.01 -21.03 26.08
N ASP A 70 22.11 -22.00 26.03
CA ASP A 70 21.77 -22.73 24.79
C ASP A 70 20.71 -22.00 23.98
N LEU A 71 20.00 -21.04 24.59
CA LEU A 71 19.00 -20.22 23.90
C LEU A 71 19.64 -19.02 23.22
N LYS A 72 19.23 -18.75 21.98
CA LYS A 72 19.74 -17.65 21.16
C LYS A 72 18.59 -16.91 20.51
N GLU A 73 18.80 -15.62 20.25
CA GLU A 73 17.86 -14.82 19.44
C GLU A 73 17.65 -15.48 18.06
N ALA A 74 16.46 -15.33 17.53
CA ALA A 74 15.98 -15.95 16.30
C ALA A 74 15.79 -17.48 16.32
N MET A 75 16.07 -18.19 17.42
CA MET A 75 15.62 -19.58 17.55
C MET A 75 14.10 -19.63 17.51
N CYS A 76 13.55 -20.60 16.77
CA CYS A 76 12.15 -20.95 16.86
C CYS A 76 11.97 -22.01 17.93
N VAL A 77 11.08 -21.76 18.88
CA VAL A 77 10.88 -22.62 20.06
C VAL A 77 9.40 -22.88 20.30
N ARG A 78 9.11 -24.00 20.93
CA ARG A 78 7.85 -24.29 21.61
C ARG A 78 8.13 -24.31 23.10
N LEU A 79 7.45 -23.44 23.84
CA LEU A 79 7.61 -23.29 25.28
C LEU A 79 6.34 -23.78 25.97
N THR A 80 6.48 -24.67 26.94
CA THR A 80 5.39 -25.05 27.84
C THR A 80 5.69 -24.55 29.23
N GLY A 81 4.68 -24.10 29.93
CA GLY A 81 4.84 -23.55 31.27
C GLY A 81 3.52 -23.08 31.86
N THR A 82 3.58 -22.41 33.00
CA THR A 82 2.42 -21.89 33.72
C THR A 82 2.24 -20.41 33.41
N LEU A 83 1.04 -19.98 33.08
CA LEU A 83 0.67 -18.59 32.84
C LEU A 83 0.46 -17.86 34.17
N HIS A 84 1.07 -16.68 34.30
CA HIS A 84 0.90 -15.80 35.44
C HIS A 84 0.47 -14.40 35.00
N GLU A 85 -0.28 -13.74 35.85
CA GLU A 85 -0.56 -12.31 35.71
C GLU A 85 0.69 -11.50 36.13
N GLU A 86 1.11 -10.58 35.27
CA GLU A 86 2.19 -9.64 35.54
C GLU A 86 1.87 -8.31 34.82
N GLU A 87 1.48 -7.32 35.61
CA GLU A 87 1.07 -6.00 35.07
C GLU A 87 2.11 -5.32 34.19
N ARG A 88 3.42 -5.60 34.43
CA ARG A 88 4.52 -5.04 33.65
C ARG A 88 4.82 -5.80 32.37
N ALA A 89 4.27 -7.02 32.24
CA ALA A 89 4.43 -7.81 31.03
C ALA A 89 3.55 -7.25 29.89
N PRO A 90 3.97 -7.32 28.64
CA PRO A 90 3.09 -7.07 27.52
C PRO A 90 1.80 -7.90 27.67
N HIS A 91 0.66 -7.27 27.45
CA HIS A 91 -0.67 -7.90 27.62
C HIS A 91 -1.03 -8.34 29.05
N GLY A 92 -0.30 -7.89 30.08
CA GLY A 92 -0.58 -8.21 31.47
C GLY A 92 -0.32 -9.67 31.88
N ARG A 93 0.38 -10.44 31.03
CA ARG A 93 0.61 -11.87 31.23
C ARG A 93 2.01 -12.31 30.83
N GLU A 94 2.53 -13.33 31.53
CA GLU A 94 3.78 -13.99 31.21
C GLU A 94 3.66 -15.52 31.38
N LEU A 95 4.46 -16.27 30.61
CA LEU A 95 4.59 -17.70 30.76
C LEU A 95 5.87 -18.04 31.54
N ARG A 96 5.77 -18.68 32.71
CA ARG A 96 6.93 -19.25 33.42
C ARG A 96 7.25 -20.61 32.83
N ILE A 97 8.41 -20.69 32.18
CA ILE A 97 8.78 -21.84 31.35
C ILE A 97 9.13 -23.05 32.25
N SER A 98 8.54 -24.20 31.97
CA SER A 98 8.90 -25.50 32.52
C SER A 98 9.59 -26.40 31.50
N HIS A 99 9.25 -26.26 30.21
CA HIS A 99 9.83 -27.07 29.13
C HIS A 99 10.08 -26.26 27.87
N VAL A 100 11.21 -26.50 27.23
CA VAL A 100 11.65 -25.90 25.97
C VAL A 100 11.88 -26.97 24.94
N GLU A 101 11.19 -26.89 23.82
CA GLU A 101 11.49 -27.66 22.59
C GLU A 101 12.05 -26.71 21.54
N ILE A 102 13.28 -26.93 21.11
CA ILE A 102 13.93 -26.14 20.05
C ILE A 102 13.45 -26.70 18.71
N LEU A 103 12.69 -25.90 17.96
CA LEU A 103 12.15 -26.26 16.66
C LEU A 103 13.18 -25.99 15.55
N SER A 104 13.93 -24.90 15.67
CA SER A 104 15.06 -24.57 14.78
C SER A 104 16.00 -23.56 15.41
N SER A 105 17.26 -23.59 14.98
CA SER A 105 18.31 -22.68 15.42
C SER A 105 18.87 -21.88 14.24
N PRO A 106 19.19 -20.59 14.42
CA PRO A 106 19.87 -19.82 13.39
C PRO A 106 21.31 -20.32 13.21
N ALA A 107 21.77 -20.37 11.95
CA ALA A 107 23.17 -20.71 11.64
C ALA A 107 24.14 -19.58 12.02
N GLU A 108 23.67 -18.33 11.95
CA GLU A 108 24.46 -17.12 12.24
C GLU A 108 23.66 -16.14 13.11
N PRO A 109 24.32 -15.26 13.86
CA PRO A 109 23.65 -14.17 14.58
C PRO A 109 22.89 -13.24 13.62
N LEU A 110 21.87 -12.56 14.16
CA LEU A 110 21.12 -11.56 13.38
C LEU A 110 22.03 -10.40 12.95
N PRO A 111 22.01 -9.99 11.67
CA PRO A 111 22.81 -8.87 11.17
C PRO A 111 22.27 -7.49 11.62
N LEU A 112 21.07 -7.44 12.16
CA LEU A 112 20.38 -6.23 12.63
C LEU A 112 19.82 -6.45 14.05
N ALA A 113 19.93 -5.44 14.90
CA ALA A 113 19.39 -5.45 16.27
C ALA A 113 17.87 -5.20 16.23
N ILE A 114 17.09 -6.22 15.86
CA ILE A 114 15.63 -6.13 15.68
C ILE A 114 14.86 -5.91 16.98
N ASP A 115 15.49 -6.14 18.14
CA ASP A 115 14.95 -5.99 19.48
C ASP A 115 14.79 -4.51 19.89
N LYS A 116 15.46 -3.60 19.21
CA LYS A 116 15.38 -2.17 19.51
C LYS A 116 14.07 -1.59 19.00
N TRP A 117 13.50 -0.64 19.75
CA TRP A 117 12.27 0.04 19.32
C TRP A 117 12.43 0.65 17.93
N ASN A 118 13.45 1.48 17.74
CA ASN A 118 13.83 1.99 16.43
C ASN A 118 14.97 1.13 15.85
N LEU A 119 14.77 0.64 14.66
CA LEU A 119 15.84 -0.01 13.92
C LEU A 119 16.81 1.05 13.39
N ASN A 120 17.78 1.43 14.25
CA ASN A 120 18.71 2.52 13.97
C ASN A 120 19.79 2.11 12.96
N THR A 121 19.40 2.02 11.70
CA THR A 121 20.26 1.64 10.59
C THR A 121 19.85 2.38 9.30
N SER A 122 20.72 2.37 8.29
CA SER A 122 20.44 3.00 7.00
C SER A 122 19.31 2.29 6.25
N LEU A 123 18.60 3.03 5.38
CA LEU A 123 17.59 2.45 4.49
C LEU A 123 18.17 1.31 3.64
N GLU A 124 19.39 1.48 3.13
CA GLU A 124 20.06 0.45 2.33
C GLU A 124 20.29 -0.84 3.12
N ALA A 125 20.75 -0.75 4.37
CA ALA A 125 20.90 -1.92 5.23
C ALA A 125 19.57 -2.60 5.54
N LYS A 126 18.50 -1.82 5.80
CA LYS A 126 17.13 -2.35 5.95
C LYS A 126 16.67 -3.11 4.71
N LEU A 127 16.98 -2.59 3.51
CA LEU A 127 16.56 -3.22 2.25
C LEU A 127 17.41 -4.45 1.91
N ASN A 128 18.70 -4.44 2.20
CA ASN A 128 19.59 -5.59 1.97
C ASN A 128 19.28 -6.77 2.90
N TYR A 129 18.81 -6.48 4.12
CA TYR A 129 18.37 -7.49 5.08
C TYR A 129 16.85 -7.44 5.30
N ARG A 130 16.08 -7.15 4.25
CA ARG A 130 14.64 -6.86 4.35
C ARG A 130 13.84 -7.86 5.17
N PRO A 131 13.93 -9.20 4.95
CA PRO A 131 13.18 -10.17 5.75
C PRO A 131 13.59 -10.17 7.23
N ILE A 132 14.80 -9.73 7.55
CA ILE A 132 15.27 -9.60 8.93
C ILE A 132 14.80 -8.27 9.54
N ALA A 133 14.96 -7.15 8.80
CA ALA A 133 14.49 -5.85 9.22
C ALA A 133 12.99 -5.85 9.57
N LEU A 134 12.17 -6.53 8.77
CA LEU A 134 10.74 -6.69 8.98
C LEU A 134 10.36 -7.55 10.20
N ARG A 135 11.31 -8.17 10.89
CA ARG A 135 11.09 -8.81 12.19
C ARG A 135 11.05 -7.79 13.34
N ASN A 136 11.50 -6.56 13.11
CA ASN A 136 11.31 -5.45 14.05
C ASN A 136 9.83 -5.07 14.12
N VAL A 137 9.36 -4.69 15.30
CA VAL A 137 7.94 -4.42 15.58
C VAL A 137 7.42 -3.24 14.75
N GLN A 138 8.17 -2.13 14.69
CA GLN A 138 7.77 -0.95 13.92
C GLN A 138 7.82 -1.18 12.42
N GLU A 139 8.90 -1.77 11.91
CA GLU A 139 9.02 -2.06 10.48
C GLU A 139 7.90 -3.00 9.98
N ARG A 140 7.51 -3.97 10.81
CA ARG A 140 6.38 -4.87 10.52
C ARG A 140 5.04 -4.14 10.55
N ALA A 141 4.83 -3.26 11.52
CA ALA A 141 3.58 -2.52 11.67
C ALA A 141 3.25 -1.64 10.46
N LYS A 142 4.26 -1.09 9.76
CA LYS A 142 4.07 -0.34 8.50
C LYS A 142 3.29 -1.14 7.46
N PHE A 143 3.62 -2.43 7.31
CA PHE A 143 2.97 -3.30 6.32
C PHE A 143 1.60 -3.83 6.80
N LYS A 144 1.33 -3.80 8.09
CA LYS A 144 -0.04 -4.02 8.61
C LYS A 144 -0.96 -2.84 8.28
N ILE A 145 -0.45 -1.62 8.33
CA ILE A 145 -1.19 -0.44 7.83
C ILE A 145 -1.42 -0.53 6.32
N GLN A 146 -0.42 -0.95 5.55
CA GLN A 146 -0.59 -1.16 4.11
C GLN A 146 -1.64 -2.24 3.79
N GLU A 147 -1.61 -3.37 4.51
CA GLU A 147 -2.63 -4.42 4.42
C GLU A 147 -4.04 -3.86 4.68
N ALA A 148 -4.18 -3.01 5.72
CA ALA A 148 -5.44 -2.37 6.06
C ALA A 148 -5.99 -1.48 4.93
N LEU A 149 -5.12 -0.75 4.22
CA LEU A 149 -5.52 0.09 3.09
C LEU A 149 -6.05 -0.74 1.93
N VAL A 150 -5.39 -1.86 1.61
CA VAL A 150 -5.86 -2.79 0.56
C VAL A 150 -7.18 -3.42 0.96
N ARG A 151 -7.31 -3.86 2.22
CA ARG A 151 -8.57 -4.41 2.75
C ARG A 151 -9.69 -3.37 2.67
N ALA A 152 -9.44 -2.15 3.13
CA ALA A 152 -10.41 -1.06 3.07
C ALA A 152 -10.89 -0.78 1.64
N PHE A 153 -9.97 -0.77 0.67
CA PHE A 153 -10.29 -0.56 -0.74
C PHE A 153 -11.23 -1.66 -1.27
N ARG A 154 -10.90 -2.92 -0.99
CA ARG A 154 -11.74 -4.05 -1.40
C ARG A 154 -13.10 -4.04 -0.71
N ASP A 155 -13.13 -3.93 0.60
CA ASP A 155 -14.36 -3.98 1.39
C ASP A 155 -15.32 -2.85 0.94
N TYR A 156 -14.81 -1.62 0.84
CA TYR A 156 -15.60 -0.47 0.40
C TYR A 156 -16.16 -0.64 -1.01
N LEU A 157 -15.34 -1.07 -1.97
CA LEU A 157 -15.79 -1.21 -3.35
C LEU A 157 -16.77 -2.38 -3.53
N TYR A 158 -16.62 -3.49 -2.80
CA TYR A 158 -17.62 -4.54 -2.76
C TYR A 158 -18.97 -4.04 -2.22
N GLU A 159 -18.95 -3.25 -1.14
CA GLU A 159 -20.16 -2.60 -0.61
C GLU A 159 -20.83 -1.65 -1.62
N LYS A 160 -20.05 -1.04 -2.52
CA LYS A 160 -20.53 -0.16 -3.59
C LYS A 160 -20.89 -0.89 -4.88
N GLY A 161 -20.89 -2.22 -4.88
CA GLY A 161 -21.32 -3.05 -6.00
C GLY A 161 -20.30 -3.17 -7.13
N PHE A 162 -19.00 -2.96 -6.85
CA PHE A 162 -17.94 -3.19 -7.81
C PHE A 162 -17.57 -4.68 -7.90
N THR A 163 -17.15 -5.09 -9.08
CA THR A 163 -16.60 -6.43 -9.36
C THR A 163 -15.06 -6.35 -9.39
N GLU A 164 -14.37 -7.19 -8.60
CA GLU A 164 -12.91 -7.31 -8.69
C GLU A 164 -12.55 -8.07 -9.96
N ILE A 165 -11.64 -7.51 -10.75
CA ILE A 165 -11.12 -8.12 -11.97
C ILE A 165 -9.61 -8.34 -11.84
N HIS A 166 -9.09 -9.31 -12.58
CA HIS A 166 -7.66 -9.62 -12.65
C HIS A 166 -7.21 -9.60 -14.10
N THR A 167 -6.37 -8.63 -14.47
CA THR A 167 -6.00 -8.37 -15.85
C THR A 167 -4.56 -8.77 -16.14
N PRO A 168 -4.24 -9.12 -17.41
CA PRO A 168 -2.88 -9.41 -17.82
C PRO A 168 -1.93 -8.23 -17.57
N LYS A 169 -0.70 -8.55 -17.16
CA LYS A 169 0.38 -7.57 -16.96
C LYS A 169 1.41 -7.61 -18.10
N ILE A 170 1.27 -8.53 -19.03
CA ILE A 170 2.03 -8.58 -20.27
C ILE A 170 1.06 -8.24 -21.41
N GLY A 171 1.37 -7.21 -22.18
CA GLY A 171 0.53 -6.74 -23.27
C GLY A 171 1.35 -6.39 -24.51
N ALA A 172 0.67 -6.24 -25.64
CA ALA A 172 1.32 -5.81 -26.87
C ALA A 172 1.68 -4.31 -26.86
N ARG A 173 0.96 -3.51 -26.04
CA ARG A 173 1.07 -2.05 -26.02
C ARG A 173 0.86 -1.48 -24.62
N GLY A 174 1.48 -0.33 -24.35
CA GLY A 174 1.22 0.45 -23.14
C GLY A 174 -0.02 1.35 -23.29
N ALA A 175 -0.80 1.46 -22.23
CA ALA A 175 -2.02 2.28 -22.19
C ALA A 175 -1.76 3.77 -22.00
N GLU A 176 -0.72 4.13 -21.25
CA GLU A 176 -0.45 5.51 -20.86
C GLU A 176 0.33 6.32 -21.93
N GLY A 177 0.83 5.66 -22.95
CA GLY A 177 1.69 6.26 -23.96
C GLY A 177 3.11 6.57 -23.43
N GLY A 178 4.04 6.90 -24.32
CA GLY A 178 5.37 7.39 -23.96
C GLY A 178 6.46 6.33 -23.77
N ALA A 179 7.68 6.83 -23.48
CA ALA A 179 8.93 6.07 -23.56
C ALA A 179 9.23 5.17 -22.34
N ASN A 180 8.41 5.22 -21.29
CA ASN A 180 8.72 4.59 -20.00
C ASN A 180 8.16 3.18 -19.85
N LEU A 181 8.33 2.35 -20.89
CA LEU A 181 7.86 0.97 -20.93
C LEU A 181 9.01 -0.01 -20.74
N PHE A 182 8.81 -1.00 -19.89
CA PHE A 182 9.64 -2.20 -19.89
C PHE A 182 9.25 -3.07 -21.08
N LYS A 183 10.18 -3.26 -22.01
CA LYS A 183 10.00 -4.07 -23.22
C LYS A 183 10.59 -5.46 -23.00
N LEU A 184 9.89 -6.47 -23.48
CA LEU A 184 10.31 -7.87 -23.38
C LEU A 184 10.01 -8.64 -24.67
N SER A 185 10.63 -9.78 -24.84
CA SER A 185 10.30 -10.73 -25.91
C SER A 185 9.34 -11.78 -25.37
N TYR A 186 8.17 -11.90 -25.98
CA TYR A 186 7.16 -12.89 -25.62
C TYR A 186 6.99 -13.86 -26.79
N PHE A 187 7.64 -15.04 -26.73
CA PHE A 187 7.62 -16.05 -27.79
C PHE A 187 7.85 -15.44 -29.19
N HIS A 188 8.94 -14.70 -29.36
CA HIS A 188 9.34 -14.01 -30.61
C HIS A 188 8.46 -12.80 -31.01
N LYS A 189 7.50 -12.39 -30.17
CA LYS A 189 6.72 -11.16 -30.36
C LYS A 189 7.20 -10.09 -29.39
N PRO A 190 7.23 -8.80 -29.80
CA PRO A 190 7.48 -7.72 -28.86
C PRO A 190 6.32 -7.61 -27.88
N ALA A 191 6.62 -7.40 -26.61
CA ALA A 191 5.64 -7.17 -25.56
C ALA A 191 6.15 -6.11 -24.57
N VAL A 192 5.25 -5.63 -23.74
CA VAL A 192 5.54 -4.64 -22.68
C VAL A 192 4.90 -5.07 -21.37
N LEU A 193 5.48 -4.61 -20.26
CA LEU A 193 4.82 -4.70 -18.97
C LEU A 193 3.80 -3.56 -18.80
N ALA A 194 2.65 -3.88 -18.20
CA ALA A 194 1.54 -2.96 -18.05
C ALA A 194 1.90 -1.79 -17.10
N GLN A 195 1.65 -0.56 -17.57
CA GLN A 195 1.80 0.65 -16.75
C GLN A 195 0.57 0.91 -15.86
N SER A 196 -0.57 0.37 -16.25
CA SER A 196 -1.85 0.35 -15.54
C SER A 196 -2.78 -0.68 -16.20
N PRO A 197 -3.89 -1.10 -15.56
CA PRO A 197 -4.91 -1.95 -16.18
C PRO A 197 -5.88 -1.16 -17.08
N GLN A 198 -5.53 0.04 -17.53
CA GLN A 198 -6.45 1.02 -18.13
C GLN A 198 -7.33 0.48 -19.25
N PHE A 199 -6.76 -0.20 -20.25
CA PHE A 199 -7.56 -0.77 -21.34
C PHE A 199 -8.62 -1.74 -20.81
N TYR A 200 -8.20 -2.63 -19.92
CA TYR A 200 -9.06 -3.69 -19.40
C TYR A 200 -10.15 -3.15 -18.48
N LYS A 201 -9.83 -2.24 -17.56
CA LYS A 201 -10.84 -1.71 -16.66
C LYS A 201 -11.89 -0.89 -17.39
N GLN A 202 -11.52 -0.14 -18.46
CA GLN A 202 -12.51 0.52 -19.32
C GLN A 202 -13.38 -0.48 -20.07
N MET A 203 -12.80 -1.48 -20.77
CA MET A 203 -13.57 -2.51 -21.46
C MET A 203 -14.56 -3.22 -20.53
N MET A 204 -14.13 -3.54 -19.31
CA MET A 204 -14.94 -4.27 -18.34
C MET A 204 -16.06 -3.45 -17.72
N VAL A 205 -16.02 -2.12 -17.79
CA VAL A 205 -17.20 -1.28 -17.45
C VAL A 205 -18.37 -1.60 -18.38
N GLY A 206 -18.12 -1.87 -19.66
CA GLY A 206 -19.17 -2.30 -20.60
C GLY A 206 -19.78 -3.67 -20.29
N VAL A 207 -19.22 -4.41 -19.30
CA VAL A 207 -19.66 -5.75 -18.90
C VAL A 207 -20.27 -5.76 -17.50
N PHE A 208 -19.61 -5.07 -16.55
CA PHE A 208 -19.94 -5.14 -15.12
C PHE A 208 -20.39 -3.80 -14.54
N ASP A 209 -20.47 -2.73 -15.32
CA ASP A 209 -20.76 -1.34 -14.93
C ASP A 209 -19.72 -0.75 -13.98
N ARG A 210 -19.24 -1.49 -12.99
CA ARG A 210 -18.28 -1.06 -11.97
C ARG A 210 -17.25 -2.16 -11.72
N VAL A 211 -15.98 -1.82 -11.90
CA VAL A 211 -14.87 -2.77 -11.73
C VAL A 211 -13.72 -2.17 -10.95
N PHE A 212 -12.96 -3.01 -10.28
CA PHE A 212 -11.72 -2.61 -9.64
C PHE A 212 -10.65 -3.71 -9.73
N GLU A 213 -9.42 -3.32 -9.59
CA GLU A 213 -8.27 -4.23 -9.51
C GLU A 213 -7.25 -3.71 -8.50
N THR A 214 -6.66 -4.63 -7.74
CA THR A 214 -5.46 -4.39 -6.96
C THR A 214 -4.34 -5.24 -7.53
N GLY A 215 -3.31 -4.61 -8.11
CA GLY A 215 -2.27 -5.37 -8.79
C GLY A 215 -1.01 -4.58 -9.10
N PRO A 216 0.06 -5.28 -9.50
CA PRO A 216 1.33 -4.64 -9.86
C PRO A 216 1.22 -3.87 -11.17
N VAL A 217 1.92 -2.75 -11.22
CA VAL A 217 2.12 -1.93 -12.43
C VAL A 217 3.60 -1.55 -12.54
N PHE A 218 4.03 -1.29 -13.77
CA PHE A 218 5.44 -1.17 -14.11
C PHE A 218 5.73 0.11 -14.87
N ARG A 219 6.71 0.89 -14.42
CA ARG A 219 7.13 2.12 -15.07
C ARG A 219 8.65 2.17 -15.21
N ALA A 220 9.16 2.13 -16.42
CA ALA A 220 10.60 2.16 -16.72
C ALA A 220 11.18 3.59 -16.58
N GLU A 221 10.79 4.30 -15.52
CA GLU A 221 11.26 5.66 -15.25
C GLU A 221 12.71 5.64 -14.79
N LYS A 222 13.54 6.49 -15.43
CA LYS A 222 14.97 6.62 -15.12
C LYS A 222 15.23 7.64 -14.00
N HIS A 223 14.38 7.66 -12.99
CA HIS A 223 14.49 8.57 -11.87
C HIS A 223 14.71 7.79 -10.56
N ASN A 224 15.80 8.10 -9.86
CA ASN A 224 16.06 7.55 -8.54
C ASN A 224 15.70 8.59 -7.46
N THR A 225 14.41 8.82 -7.26
CA THR A 225 13.91 9.79 -6.29
C THR A 225 13.23 9.08 -5.12
N LYS A 226 12.95 9.81 -4.03
CA LYS A 226 12.27 9.29 -2.85
C LYS A 226 10.79 8.90 -3.09
N ARG A 227 10.21 9.26 -4.25
CA ARG A 227 8.78 9.10 -4.58
C ARG A 227 8.48 8.17 -5.76
N HIS A 228 9.51 7.55 -6.36
CA HIS A 228 9.36 6.70 -7.54
C HIS A 228 9.86 5.28 -7.31
N LEU A 229 9.10 4.33 -7.83
CA LEU A 229 9.44 2.92 -7.95
C LEU A 229 9.20 2.49 -9.41
N ASN A 230 9.94 1.50 -9.88
CA ASN A 230 9.72 0.93 -11.22
C ASN A 230 8.64 -0.16 -11.24
N GLU A 231 8.33 -0.74 -10.09
CA GLU A 231 7.21 -1.64 -9.86
C GLU A 231 6.54 -1.25 -8.55
N TYR A 232 5.22 -1.08 -8.56
CA TYR A 232 4.43 -0.74 -7.38
C TYR A 232 3.01 -1.31 -7.49
N THR A 233 2.28 -1.33 -6.40
CA THR A 233 0.90 -1.79 -6.36
C THR A 233 -0.03 -0.63 -6.66
N SER A 234 -0.87 -0.79 -7.68
CA SER A 234 -1.93 0.15 -8.02
C SER A 234 -3.28 -0.34 -7.50
N LEU A 235 -4.04 0.56 -6.89
CA LEU A 235 -5.43 0.37 -6.53
C LEU A 235 -6.25 1.11 -7.59
N ASP A 236 -6.87 0.38 -8.47
CA ASP A 236 -7.57 0.92 -9.64
C ASP A 236 -9.06 0.64 -9.54
N PHE A 237 -9.91 1.62 -9.85
CA PHE A 237 -11.31 1.36 -10.19
C PHE A 237 -11.75 2.14 -11.42
N GLU A 238 -12.83 1.66 -12.04
CA GLU A 238 -13.52 2.32 -13.15
C GLU A 238 -15.02 2.08 -12.99
N MET A 239 -15.86 3.12 -13.22
CA MET A 239 -17.31 3.00 -13.09
C MET A 239 -18.04 3.73 -14.22
N GLY A 240 -19.10 3.13 -14.70
CA GLY A 240 -19.98 3.62 -15.75
C GLY A 240 -21.18 4.37 -15.21
N TYR A 241 -21.93 5.00 -16.14
CA TYR A 241 -23.14 5.76 -15.90
C TYR A 241 -22.94 6.94 -14.95
N ILE A 242 -21.75 7.58 -15.04
CA ILE A 242 -21.43 8.77 -14.25
C ILE A 242 -22.09 10.01 -14.84
N ASN A 243 -22.39 10.99 -13.96
CA ASN A 243 -22.86 12.32 -14.38
C ASN A 243 -21.67 13.24 -14.69
N GLY A 244 -20.55 13.05 -14.04
CA GLY A 244 -19.32 13.81 -14.20
C GLY A 244 -18.15 13.16 -13.47
N PHE A 245 -16.96 13.71 -13.61
CA PHE A 245 -15.77 13.19 -12.91
C PHE A 245 -15.83 13.41 -11.39
N GLU A 246 -16.73 14.26 -10.92
CA GLU A 246 -17.01 14.48 -9.51
C GLU A 246 -17.53 13.22 -8.83
N ASP A 247 -18.26 12.35 -9.54
CA ASP A 247 -18.72 11.06 -9.01
C ASP A 247 -17.52 10.15 -8.64
N ILE A 248 -16.41 10.27 -9.39
CA ILE A 248 -15.17 9.53 -9.10
C ILE A 248 -14.48 10.11 -7.86
N MET A 249 -14.41 11.43 -7.74
CA MET A 249 -13.83 12.11 -6.58
C MET A 249 -14.62 11.80 -5.29
N GLU A 250 -15.95 11.73 -5.40
CA GLU A 250 -16.82 11.34 -4.27
C GLU A 250 -16.57 9.88 -3.85
N MET A 251 -16.45 8.97 -4.81
CA MET A 251 -16.15 7.56 -4.56
C MET A 251 -14.79 7.41 -3.87
N GLU A 252 -13.76 8.13 -4.31
CA GLU A 252 -12.44 8.14 -3.67
C GLU A 252 -12.48 8.72 -2.25
N THR A 253 -13.21 9.82 -2.07
CA THR A 253 -13.40 10.42 -0.74
C THR A 253 -14.04 9.43 0.23
N GLY A 254 -15.08 8.71 -0.22
CA GLY A 254 -15.74 7.67 0.58
C GLY A 254 -14.82 6.50 0.91
N PHE A 255 -13.97 6.08 -0.01
CA PHE A 255 -12.93 5.07 0.27
C PHE A 255 -11.95 5.54 1.36
N LEU A 256 -11.45 6.76 1.26
CA LEU A 256 -10.51 7.31 2.25
C LEU A 256 -11.14 7.43 3.64
N GLN A 257 -12.42 7.84 3.72
CA GLN A 257 -13.19 7.85 4.98
C GLN A 257 -13.31 6.45 5.57
N TYR A 258 -13.69 5.46 4.74
CA TYR A 258 -13.79 4.07 5.15
C TYR A 258 -12.45 3.53 5.66
N ALA A 259 -11.37 3.82 4.95
CA ALA A 259 -10.02 3.39 5.32
C ALA A 259 -9.58 3.97 6.68
N VAL A 260 -9.85 5.24 6.94
CA VAL A 260 -9.55 5.89 8.23
C VAL A 260 -10.33 5.22 9.37
N GLU A 261 -11.61 4.93 9.18
CA GLU A 261 -12.42 4.27 10.22
C GLU A 261 -12.00 2.81 10.45
N LEU A 262 -11.67 2.07 9.38
CA LEU A 262 -11.11 0.71 9.50
C LEU A 262 -9.79 0.70 10.28
N LEU A 263 -8.89 1.64 9.97
CA LEU A 263 -7.62 1.78 10.66
C LEU A 263 -7.80 2.06 12.16
N LYS A 264 -8.69 2.97 12.52
CA LYS A 264 -9.02 3.28 13.94
C LYS A 264 -9.57 2.07 14.68
N LYS A 265 -10.44 1.31 14.02
CA LYS A 265 -11.16 0.19 14.62
C LYS A 265 -10.29 -1.06 14.77
N ASP A 266 -9.69 -1.50 13.66
CA ASP A 266 -9.09 -2.83 13.56
C ASP A 266 -7.55 -2.81 13.68
N TYR A 267 -6.89 -1.62 13.53
CA TYR A 267 -5.44 -1.47 13.51
C TYR A 267 -4.92 -0.43 14.51
N ALA A 268 -5.70 -0.17 15.57
CA ALA A 268 -5.33 0.79 16.63
C ALA A 268 -3.99 0.46 17.30
N HIS A 269 -3.65 -0.82 17.40
CA HIS A 269 -2.38 -1.28 17.97
C HIS A 269 -1.20 -0.85 17.10
N GLU A 270 -1.27 -1.06 15.79
CA GLU A 270 -0.23 -0.67 14.84
C GLU A 270 -0.09 0.86 14.75
N LEU A 271 -1.20 1.58 14.76
CA LEU A 271 -1.18 3.04 14.82
C LEU A 271 -0.47 3.55 16.07
N SER A 272 -0.71 2.91 17.22
CA SER A 272 -0.04 3.24 18.48
C SER A 272 1.46 2.94 18.44
N ILE A 273 1.88 1.79 17.90
CA ILE A 273 3.28 1.42 17.71
C ILE A 273 4.01 2.46 16.85
N LEU A 274 3.38 2.90 15.77
CA LEU A 274 3.96 3.82 14.80
C LEU A 274 3.77 5.29 15.19
N LYS A 275 2.93 5.58 16.19
CA LYS A 275 2.54 6.94 16.60
C LYS A 275 1.98 7.77 15.44
N VAL A 276 1.18 7.12 14.60
CA VAL A 276 0.57 7.76 13.43
C VAL A 276 -0.67 8.53 13.84
N GLU A 277 -0.73 9.79 13.42
CA GLU A 277 -1.95 10.59 13.43
C GLU A 277 -2.63 10.48 12.07
N LEU A 278 -3.84 9.91 12.08
CA LEU A 278 -4.60 9.72 10.84
C LEU A 278 -5.08 11.05 10.26
N PRO A 279 -5.12 11.18 8.93
CA PRO A 279 -5.58 12.39 8.28
C PRO A 279 -7.08 12.62 8.50
N LYS A 280 -7.49 13.89 8.43
CA LYS A 280 -8.90 14.27 8.39
C LYS A 280 -9.44 14.07 6.97
N VAL A 281 -10.53 13.34 6.84
CA VAL A 281 -11.21 13.08 5.56
C VAL A 281 -12.70 13.39 5.70
N ASP A 282 -13.04 14.67 5.93
CA ASP A 282 -14.46 15.08 5.98
C ASP A 282 -14.96 15.49 4.59
N LYS A 283 -14.53 16.68 4.14
CA LYS A 283 -14.76 17.19 2.80
C LYS A 283 -13.44 17.62 2.19
N ILE A 284 -13.04 16.95 1.12
CA ILE A 284 -11.79 17.27 0.42
C ILE A 284 -12.04 18.49 -0.49
N PRO A 285 -11.29 19.59 -0.32
CA PRO A 285 -11.38 20.76 -1.19
C PRO A 285 -10.86 20.45 -2.59
N ALA A 286 -11.35 21.19 -3.58
CA ALA A 286 -10.89 21.09 -4.95
C ALA A 286 -10.48 22.46 -5.49
N VAL A 287 -9.45 22.48 -6.33
CA VAL A 287 -8.96 23.67 -7.03
C VAL A 287 -8.67 23.31 -8.50
N ARG A 288 -9.02 24.19 -9.45
CA ARG A 288 -8.63 23.99 -10.85
C ARG A 288 -7.13 24.17 -11.02
N PHE A 289 -6.54 23.45 -11.94
CA PHE A 289 -5.11 23.47 -12.23
C PHE A 289 -4.56 24.88 -12.51
N ASP A 290 -5.24 25.66 -13.35
CA ASP A 290 -4.86 27.03 -13.66
C ASP A 290 -4.87 27.91 -12.39
N LYS A 291 -5.88 27.81 -11.55
CA LYS A 291 -5.98 28.52 -10.28
C LYS A 291 -4.94 28.05 -9.25
N ALA A 292 -4.63 26.77 -9.21
CA ALA A 292 -3.54 26.26 -8.39
C ALA A 292 -2.18 26.86 -8.79
N LYS A 293 -1.93 27.00 -10.10
CA LYS A 293 -0.72 27.66 -10.63
C LYS A 293 -0.66 29.15 -10.24
N GLU A 294 -1.78 29.90 -10.42
CA GLU A 294 -1.89 31.30 -10.02
C GLU A 294 -1.63 31.45 -8.51
N LEU A 295 -2.25 30.63 -7.68
CA LEU A 295 -2.07 30.63 -6.24
C LEU A 295 -0.61 30.47 -5.83
N VAL A 296 0.09 29.48 -6.40
CA VAL A 296 1.50 29.22 -6.09
C VAL A 296 2.37 30.40 -6.54
N ALA A 297 2.11 30.95 -7.72
CA ALA A 297 2.85 32.10 -8.23
C ALA A 297 2.64 33.34 -7.36
N GLU A 298 1.42 33.63 -6.93
CA GLU A 298 1.09 34.87 -6.20
C GLU A 298 1.46 34.78 -4.72
N LYS A 299 1.04 33.70 -4.01
CA LYS A 299 1.26 33.57 -2.57
C LYS A 299 2.73 33.29 -2.23
N TYR A 300 3.38 32.39 -2.98
CA TYR A 300 4.74 31.95 -2.69
C TYR A 300 5.80 32.60 -3.60
N LYS A 301 5.41 33.54 -4.48
CA LYS A 301 6.30 34.24 -5.43
C LYS A 301 7.11 33.28 -6.29
N ARG A 302 6.55 32.11 -6.57
CA ARG A 302 7.23 31.08 -7.36
C ARG A 302 7.11 31.38 -8.85
N LYS A 303 8.22 31.32 -9.55
CA LYS A 303 8.23 31.40 -11.02
C LYS A 303 7.75 30.06 -11.59
N ILE A 304 6.62 30.08 -12.30
CA ILE A 304 6.12 28.91 -13.03
C ILE A 304 7.03 28.61 -14.21
N ARG A 305 7.62 27.40 -14.22
CA ARG A 305 8.53 26.94 -15.28
C ARG A 305 7.81 26.06 -16.29
N ASN A 306 6.97 25.16 -15.80
CA ASN A 306 6.15 24.27 -16.60
C ASN A 306 4.67 24.67 -16.51
N PRO A 307 4.07 25.28 -17.54
CA PRO A 307 2.67 25.70 -17.48
C PRO A 307 1.67 24.56 -17.72
N TYR A 308 2.15 23.36 -18.01
CA TYR A 308 1.28 22.22 -18.38
C TYR A 308 1.24 21.12 -17.33
N ASP A 309 2.08 21.19 -16.29
CA ASP A 309 2.18 20.16 -15.26
C ASP A 309 2.56 20.75 -13.92
N LEU A 310 2.25 20.09 -12.80
CA LEU A 310 2.74 20.47 -11.49
C LEU A 310 4.16 19.92 -11.27
N GLU A 311 5.06 20.81 -10.85
CA GLU A 311 6.36 20.36 -10.35
C GLU A 311 6.21 19.90 -8.89
N PRO A 312 7.05 18.97 -8.38
CA PRO A 312 6.97 18.47 -7.00
C PRO A 312 6.94 19.56 -5.92
N GLU A 313 7.64 20.66 -6.14
CA GLU A 313 7.63 21.80 -5.22
C GLU A 313 6.28 22.54 -5.25
N GLU A 314 5.62 22.61 -6.40
CA GLU A 314 4.30 23.23 -6.55
C GLU A 314 3.24 22.38 -5.86
N GLU A 315 3.29 21.04 -5.99
CA GLU A 315 2.42 20.11 -5.25
C GLU A 315 2.57 20.35 -3.73
N ALA A 316 3.81 20.41 -3.24
CA ALA A 316 4.10 20.66 -1.83
C ALA A 316 3.55 22.01 -1.34
N LEU A 317 3.68 23.09 -2.15
CA LEU A 317 3.16 24.41 -1.82
C LEU A 317 1.63 24.45 -1.83
N ILE A 318 0.97 23.75 -2.77
CA ILE A 318 -0.48 23.61 -2.80
C ILE A 318 -0.97 22.87 -1.54
N GLY A 319 -0.37 21.72 -1.21
CA GLY A 319 -0.71 20.98 -0.02
C GLY A 319 -0.53 21.81 1.26
N ARG A 320 0.57 22.55 1.35
CA ARG A 320 0.82 23.48 2.46
C ARG A 320 -0.27 24.54 2.57
N TYR A 321 -0.64 25.17 1.45
CA TYR A 321 -1.70 26.18 1.43
C TYR A 321 -3.02 25.66 1.98
N PHE A 322 -3.47 24.50 1.48
CA PHE A 322 -4.73 23.93 1.90
C PHE A 322 -4.71 23.46 3.35
N LYS A 323 -3.54 23.02 3.86
CA LYS A 323 -3.36 22.71 5.28
C LYS A 323 -3.44 23.95 6.16
N GLU A 324 -2.78 25.03 5.77
CA GLU A 324 -2.74 26.30 6.54
C GLU A 324 -4.11 27.02 6.55
N GLU A 325 -4.80 27.09 5.42
CA GLU A 325 -6.02 27.90 5.26
C GLU A 325 -7.32 27.11 5.56
N TYR A 326 -7.32 25.79 5.36
CA TYR A 326 -8.52 24.96 5.44
C TYR A 326 -8.39 23.77 6.40
N ASP A 327 -7.25 23.60 7.06
CA ASP A 327 -6.88 22.40 7.86
C ASP A 327 -7.12 21.09 7.09
N ALA A 328 -6.93 21.11 5.77
CA ALA A 328 -7.13 19.99 4.88
C ALA A 328 -5.81 19.27 4.60
N ASP A 329 -5.78 17.94 4.84
CA ASP A 329 -4.63 17.10 4.50
C ASP A 329 -4.65 16.68 3.03
N PHE A 330 -5.81 16.71 2.39
CA PHE A 330 -6.04 16.34 0.99
C PHE A 330 -6.57 17.54 0.20
N VAL A 331 -6.22 17.58 -1.10
CA VAL A 331 -6.80 18.52 -2.06
C VAL A 331 -6.86 17.90 -3.45
N PHE A 332 -8.00 18.00 -4.11
CA PHE A 332 -8.12 17.67 -5.52
C PHE A 332 -7.64 18.84 -6.38
N VAL A 333 -6.72 18.58 -7.30
CA VAL A 333 -6.38 19.51 -8.38
C VAL A 333 -7.06 18.99 -9.65
N THR A 334 -7.95 19.80 -10.23
CA THR A 334 -8.81 19.37 -11.33
C THR A 334 -8.48 20.08 -12.64
N HIS A 335 -9.00 19.59 -13.76
CA HIS A 335 -8.86 20.22 -15.08
C HIS A 335 -7.42 20.39 -15.49
N TYR A 336 -6.68 19.30 -15.57
CA TYR A 336 -5.31 19.33 -16.09
C TYR A 336 -5.29 19.59 -17.60
N PRO A 337 -4.22 20.21 -18.12
CA PRO A 337 -4.08 20.47 -19.55
C PRO A 337 -4.18 19.20 -20.40
N SER A 338 -4.99 19.24 -21.47
CA SER A 338 -5.24 18.10 -22.35
C SER A 338 -3.96 17.50 -22.92
N LYS A 339 -2.94 18.32 -23.21
CA LYS A 339 -1.64 17.87 -23.72
C LYS A 339 -0.87 16.93 -22.77
N LYS A 340 -1.19 16.97 -21.46
CA LYS A 340 -0.52 16.15 -20.43
C LYS A 340 -1.28 14.87 -20.10
N ARG A 341 -2.57 14.82 -20.38
CA ARG A 341 -3.39 13.64 -20.06
C ARG A 341 -3.34 12.62 -21.20
N PRO A 342 -3.56 11.32 -20.91
CA PRO A 342 -3.60 10.28 -21.93
C PRO A 342 -4.69 10.51 -22.97
N PHE A 343 -4.62 9.81 -24.10
CA PHE A 343 -5.54 9.96 -25.23
C PHE A 343 -7.00 9.64 -24.86
N TYR A 344 -7.22 8.80 -23.88
CA TYR A 344 -8.56 8.37 -23.44
C TYR A 344 -9.25 9.37 -22.49
N ALA A 345 -8.54 10.38 -21.99
CA ALA A 345 -9.12 11.38 -21.09
C ALA A 345 -10.09 12.31 -21.85
N MET A 346 -11.29 12.54 -21.28
CA MET A 346 -12.29 13.42 -21.83
C MET A 346 -11.82 14.88 -21.73
N ASP A 347 -11.85 15.62 -22.83
CA ASP A 347 -11.62 17.05 -22.80
C ASP A 347 -12.84 17.77 -22.18
N ASP A 348 -12.62 18.89 -21.53
CA ASP A 348 -13.67 19.74 -21.00
C ASP A 348 -14.44 20.39 -22.17
N PRO A 349 -15.75 20.11 -22.34
CA PRO A 349 -16.53 20.70 -23.43
C PRO A 349 -16.60 22.25 -23.37
N ALA A 350 -16.35 22.83 -22.20
CA ALA A 350 -16.33 24.29 -22.04
C ALA A 350 -14.98 24.91 -22.40
N ASP A 351 -13.89 24.17 -22.30
CA ASP A 351 -12.53 24.58 -22.73
C ASP A 351 -11.65 23.35 -23.03
N GLU A 352 -11.60 22.95 -24.28
CA GLU A 352 -10.85 21.77 -24.77
C GLU A 352 -9.34 21.81 -24.51
N LYS A 353 -8.80 22.93 -23.99
CA LYS A 353 -7.41 22.97 -23.54
C LYS A 353 -7.19 22.14 -22.27
N PHE A 354 -8.25 21.86 -21.51
CA PHE A 354 -8.27 21.11 -20.29
C PHE A 354 -9.05 19.79 -20.44
N THR A 355 -8.88 18.91 -19.46
CA THR A 355 -9.61 17.64 -19.40
C THR A 355 -10.46 17.59 -18.13
N LEU A 356 -11.52 16.79 -18.15
CA LEU A 356 -12.32 16.42 -16.98
C LEU A 356 -11.56 15.37 -16.15
N SER A 357 -10.40 15.77 -15.65
CA SER A 357 -9.49 14.92 -14.87
C SER A 357 -9.05 15.61 -13.58
N PHE A 358 -8.51 14.82 -12.68
CA PHE A 358 -7.99 15.31 -11.41
C PHE A 358 -6.78 14.50 -10.95
N ASP A 359 -5.98 15.10 -10.08
CA ASP A 359 -5.06 14.41 -9.20
C ASP A 359 -5.43 14.70 -7.75
N LEU A 360 -5.30 13.72 -6.87
CA LEU A 360 -5.42 13.92 -5.43
C LEU A 360 -4.03 14.11 -4.84
N LEU A 361 -3.82 15.26 -4.21
CA LEU A 361 -2.63 15.53 -3.42
C LEU A 361 -2.93 15.22 -1.95
N PHE A 362 -2.10 14.39 -1.34
CA PHE A 362 -2.12 14.12 0.10
C PHE A 362 -0.87 14.72 0.74
N LYS A 363 -1.05 15.71 1.62
CA LYS A 363 0.04 16.49 2.23
C LYS A 363 1.07 16.97 1.20
N GLY A 364 0.58 17.40 0.02
CA GLY A 364 1.42 17.93 -1.06
C GLY A 364 2.17 16.89 -1.88
N LEU A 365 1.74 15.65 -1.89
CA LEU A 365 2.22 14.60 -2.79
C LEU A 365 1.05 14.01 -3.58
N GLU A 366 1.17 13.94 -4.90
CA GLU A 366 0.23 13.19 -5.75
C GLU A 366 0.21 11.71 -5.36
N VAL A 367 -0.98 11.23 -4.93
CA VAL A 367 -1.23 9.82 -4.59
C VAL A 367 -2.16 9.14 -5.58
N THR A 368 -3.00 9.91 -6.28
CA THR A 368 -4.01 9.43 -7.23
C THR A 368 -4.04 10.29 -8.47
N THR A 369 -4.28 9.64 -9.61
CA THR A 369 -4.72 10.28 -10.86
C THR A 369 -6.02 9.65 -11.33
N GLY A 370 -7.01 10.48 -11.67
CA GLY A 370 -8.33 10.03 -12.12
C GLY A 370 -9.00 10.99 -13.09
N GLY A 371 -10.21 10.62 -13.52
CA GLY A 371 -11.05 11.47 -14.35
C GLY A 371 -12.06 10.71 -15.20
N GLN A 372 -12.87 11.49 -15.92
CA GLN A 372 -13.80 11.00 -16.92
C GLN A 372 -13.07 10.58 -18.18
N ARG A 373 -13.57 9.52 -18.83
CA ARG A 373 -13.00 8.99 -20.07
C ARG A 373 -13.87 9.34 -21.27
N ILE A 374 -13.24 9.37 -22.44
CA ILE A 374 -13.98 9.42 -23.69
C ILE A 374 -14.75 8.11 -23.83
N HIS A 375 -16.06 8.18 -24.05
CA HIS A 375 -16.92 7.02 -24.23
C HIS A 375 -17.52 6.92 -25.64
N ASP A 376 -17.49 8.00 -26.41
CA ASP A 376 -17.87 8.01 -27.81
C ASP A 376 -16.76 7.44 -28.70
N TYR A 377 -17.12 6.50 -29.58
CA TYR A 377 -16.16 5.82 -30.46
C TYR A 377 -15.46 6.76 -31.44
N GLN A 378 -16.22 7.66 -32.08
CA GLN A 378 -15.62 8.58 -33.06
C GLN A 378 -14.71 9.60 -32.38
N MET A 379 -15.16 10.18 -31.28
CA MET A 379 -14.34 11.09 -30.48
C MET A 379 -13.02 10.44 -30.03
N LEU A 380 -13.06 9.16 -29.64
CA LEU A 380 -11.87 8.42 -29.22
C LEU A 380 -10.89 8.23 -30.39
N LYS A 381 -11.39 7.87 -31.59
CA LYS A 381 -10.58 7.75 -32.80
C LYS A 381 -9.94 9.07 -33.21
N ASP A 382 -10.73 10.15 -33.19
CA ASP A 382 -10.24 11.48 -33.54
C ASP A 382 -9.13 11.93 -32.57
N LYS A 383 -9.28 11.62 -31.27
CA LYS A 383 -8.26 11.91 -30.26
C LYS A 383 -6.98 11.09 -30.47
N ILE A 384 -7.08 9.81 -30.81
CA ILE A 384 -5.96 8.93 -31.16
C ILE A 384 -5.20 9.50 -32.36
N ALA A 385 -5.92 9.85 -33.43
CA ALA A 385 -5.36 10.43 -34.65
C ALA A 385 -4.70 11.79 -34.38
N ALA A 386 -5.34 12.68 -33.61
CA ALA A 386 -4.81 13.97 -33.23
C ALA A 386 -3.50 13.88 -32.40
N ARG A 387 -3.30 12.75 -31.70
CA ARG A 387 -2.06 12.43 -30.97
C ARG A 387 -0.98 11.78 -31.84
N GLY A 388 -1.26 11.54 -33.13
CA GLY A 388 -0.35 10.85 -34.03
C GLY A 388 -0.09 9.40 -33.64
N MET A 389 -1.04 8.77 -32.95
CA MET A 389 -0.96 7.38 -32.53
C MET A 389 -1.59 6.47 -33.61
N ASP A 390 -1.01 5.27 -33.82
CA ASP A 390 -1.64 4.22 -34.62
C ASP A 390 -2.64 3.43 -33.75
N GLU A 391 -3.50 2.63 -34.42
CA GLU A 391 -4.50 1.78 -33.74
C GLU A 391 -4.01 0.34 -33.54
N GLU A 392 -2.80 0.00 -34.01
CA GLU A 392 -2.24 -1.35 -33.92
C GLU A 392 -2.16 -1.81 -32.45
N GLY A 393 -2.72 -2.97 -32.16
CA GLY A 393 -2.78 -3.55 -30.80
C GLY A 393 -3.86 -2.92 -29.90
N MET A 394 -4.76 -2.10 -30.44
CA MET A 394 -5.92 -1.55 -29.73
C MET A 394 -7.26 -2.01 -30.32
N GLU A 395 -7.26 -2.99 -31.22
CA GLU A 395 -8.44 -3.40 -31.99
C GLU A 395 -9.59 -3.83 -31.07
N GLN A 396 -9.33 -4.68 -30.07
CA GLN A 396 -10.35 -5.13 -29.11
C GLN A 396 -10.86 -3.99 -28.22
N TYR A 397 -9.96 -3.10 -27.82
CA TYR A 397 -10.32 -1.93 -27.04
C TYR A 397 -11.26 -1.02 -27.83
N LEU A 398 -10.90 -0.65 -29.06
CA LEU A 398 -11.72 0.18 -29.93
C LEU A 398 -13.05 -0.51 -30.34
N ASP A 399 -13.03 -1.81 -30.53
CA ASP A 399 -14.24 -2.58 -30.85
C ASP A 399 -15.25 -2.54 -29.70
N THR A 400 -14.79 -2.52 -28.44
CA THR A 400 -15.68 -2.33 -27.29
C THR A 400 -16.43 -1.01 -27.37
N PHE A 401 -15.76 0.10 -27.69
CA PHE A 401 -16.40 1.42 -27.84
C PHE A 401 -17.34 1.48 -29.05
N LYS A 402 -16.98 0.83 -30.13
CA LYS A 402 -17.79 0.74 -31.33
C LYS A 402 -19.14 0.07 -31.11
N HIS A 403 -19.21 -0.83 -30.14
CA HIS A 403 -20.45 -1.55 -29.78
C HIS A 403 -21.20 -0.93 -28.60
N GLY A 404 -20.76 0.23 -28.11
CA GLY A 404 -21.46 1.02 -27.09
C GLY A 404 -20.80 0.97 -25.72
N MET A 405 -20.43 2.14 -25.22
CA MET A 405 -19.86 2.33 -23.90
C MET A 405 -20.63 3.42 -23.17
N PRO A 406 -20.98 3.23 -21.87
CA PRO A 406 -21.59 4.29 -21.10
C PRO A 406 -20.59 5.42 -20.80
N PRO A 407 -21.06 6.63 -20.47
CA PRO A 407 -20.21 7.62 -19.81
C PRO A 407 -19.56 6.98 -18.59
N HIS A 408 -18.23 7.04 -18.50
CA HIS A 408 -17.47 6.35 -17.45
C HIS A 408 -16.23 7.12 -17.06
N GLY A 409 -15.69 6.74 -15.93
CA GLY A 409 -14.47 7.28 -15.39
C GLY A 409 -13.91 6.42 -14.27
N GLY A 410 -12.73 6.75 -13.84
CA GLY A 410 -12.04 6.02 -12.80
C GLY A 410 -10.72 6.64 -12.43
N LEU A 411 -9.98 5.91 -11.62
CA LEU A 411 -8.70 6.38 -11.07
C LEU A 411 -7.71 5.23 -10.86
N GLY A 412 -6.48 5.62 -10.54
CA GLY A 412 -5.45 4.72 -10.02
C GLY A 412 -4.73 5.38 -8.84
N ILE A 413 -4.62 4.68 -7.73
CA ILE A 413 -3.95 5.10 -6.50
C ILE A 413 -2.66 4.30 -6.34
N GLY A 414 -1.53 4.96 -6.10
CA GLY A 414 -0.29 4.31 -5.72
C GLY A 414 -0.31 3.88 -4.26
N LEU A 415 -0.43 2.58 -3.97
CA LEU A 415 -0.55 2.05 -2.60
C LEU A 415 0.64 2.45 -1.73
N GLU A 416 1.86 2.35 -2.26
CA GLU A 416 3.09 2.67 -1.53
C GLU A 416 3.17 4.17 -1.19
N ARG A 417 2.74 5.06 -2.12
CA ARG A 417 2.68 6.50 -1.86
C ARG A 417 1.61 6.85 -0.81
N LEU A 418 0.42 6.26 -0.93
CA LEU A 418 -0.66 6.45 0.05
C LEU A 418 -0.20 5.99 1.45
N THR A 419 0.39 4.80 1.53
CA THR A 419 0.95 4.26 2.78
C THR A 419 2.04 5.18 3.34
N MET A 420 2.97 5.62 2.50
CA MET A 420 4.07 6.52 2.87
C MET A 420 3.54 7.81 3.52
N GLN A 421 2.54 8.43 2.92
CA GLN A 421 1.96 9.66 3.43
C GLN A 421 1.15 9.48 4.72
N ILE A 422 0.45 8.36 4.88
CA ILE A 422 -0.24 8.03 6.14
C ILE A 422 0.78 7.84 7.26
N LEU A 423 1.88 7.14 7.00
CA LEU A 423 2.91 6.87 7.98
C LEU A 423 3.84 8.06 8.25
N GLY A 424 3.84 9.08 7.39
CA GLY A 424 4.79 10.20 7.46
C GLY A 424 6.22 9.81 7.07
N GLU A 425 6.38 8.75 6.27
CA GLU A 425 7.70 8.32 5.79
C GLU A 425 8.20 9.25 4.66
N GLU A 426 9.51 9.45 4.60
CA GLU A 426 10.11 10.33 3.60
C GLU A 426 10.47 9.63 2.28
N ASN A 427 10.47 8.29 2.26
CA ASN A 427 10.92 7.52 1.12
C ASN A 427 9.98 6.34 0.85
N VAL A 428 9.45 6.28 -0.36
CA VAL A 428 8.50 5.25 -0.79
C VAL A 428 9.03 3.81 -0.66
N ARG A 429 10.37 3.63 -0.62
CA ARG A 429 10.99 2.32 -0.38
C ARG A 429 10.74 1.78 1.02
N GLU A 430 10.48 2.65 2.00
CA GLU A 430 10.11 2.24 3.36
C GLU A 430 8.75 1.51 3.39
N THR A 431 7.89 1.82 2.43
CA THR A 431 6.53 1.27 2.32
C THR A 431 6.35 0.27 1.17
N CYS A 432 7.45 -0.21 0.60
CA CYS A 432 7.48 -1.32 -0.33
C CYS A 432 8.20 -2.52 0.31
N LEU A 433 7.62 -3.73 0.24
CA LEU A 433 8.23 -4.92 0.80
C LEU A 433 9.61 -5.20 0.17
N PHE A 434 9.65 -5.25 -1.14
CA PHE A 434 10.85 -5.48 -1.94
C PHE A 434 10.87 -4.49 -3.10
N PRO A 435 11.37 -3.26 -2.89
CA PRO A 435 11.30 -2.22 -3.91
C PRO A 435 12.13 -2.57 -5.15
N ARG A 436 11.58 -2.21 -6.31
CA ARG A 436 12.28 -2.23 -7.59
C ARG A 436 12.52 -0.79 -8.04
N ASP A 437 13.78 -0.48 -8.28
CA ASP A 437 14.23 0.77 -8.84
C ASP A 437 15.40 0.54 -9.80
N MET A 438 15.98 1.61 -10.33
CA MET A 438 17.09 1.52 -11.30
C MET A 438 18.29 0.70 -10.81
N ASN A 439 18.49 0.58 -9.50
CA ASN A 439 19.67 -0.03 -8.89
C ASN A 439 19.34 -1.34 -8.16
N ARG A 440 18.06 -1.63 -7.92
CA ARG A 440 17.63 -2.79 -7.13
C ARG A 440 16.66 -3.66 -7.91
N LEU A 441 17.11 -4.85 -8.29
CA LEU A 441 16.34 -5.87 -8.98
C LEU A 441 16.15 -7.12 -8.11
N GLU A 442 17.09 -7.40 -7.22
CA GLU A 442 17.08 -8.55 -6.33
C GLU A 442 16.53 -8.19 -4.94
N PRO A 443 15.94 -9.18 -4.23
CA PRO A 443 15.54 -9.01 -2.83
C PRO A 443 16.71 -8.66 -1.93
#